data_8490047d04190766e303cd32e7d02790
#
_entry.id   8490047d04190766e303cd32e7d02790
#
_cell.length_a   1.000
_cell.length_b   1.000
_cell.length_c   1.000
_cell.angle_alpha   90.00
_cell.angle_beta   90.00
_cell.angle_gamma   90.00
#
_symmetry.space_group_name_H-M   'P 1'
#
loop_
_entity.id
_entity.type
_entity.pdbx_description
1 polymer ?
#
loop_
_entity_poly.entity_id
_entity_poly.type
_entity_poly.pdbx_seq_one_letter_code
_entity_poly.pdbx_strand_id
1 'polypeptide(L)'
;MAKAIDRHLETLCQADPKLRRQALEQVLAEERLTFTTQEEEASAKNPRGICNYLVSSCPGDPSLLFCAHYDAVPGSPGANDNGAALCILIQLAATLKEEGIPAKFAFFDGEEMGNSGSRLYVSLADRQTLSGVINLDVCGYGDSLVICGKGHEKKPVFRSFCQKSLLGRHQGHIVKFLPKSDDSSFSRMKLPTLSLAAMPRWDIQYLNALA
;
A
#
# COMPACT_ATOMS: atom_id res chain seq x y z
N MET A 1 9.08 -5.17 17.50
CA MET A 1 8.42 -5.13 16.20
C MET A 1 6.98 -5.70 16.26
N ALA A 2 6.73 -6.98 16.53
CA ALA A 2 5.37 -7.54 16.57
C ALA A 2 4.38 -6.75 17.46
N LYS A 3 4.74 -6.46 18.72
CA LYS A 3 3.87 -5.68 19.64
C LYS A 3 3.51 -4.27 19.17
N ALA A 4 4.37 -3.63 18.37
CA ALA A 4 4.05 -2.31 17.79
C ALA A 4 3.03 -2.42 16.66
N ILE A 5 3.18 -3.43 15.80
CA ILE A 5 2.22 -3.72 14.72
C ILE A 5 0.83 -4.02 15.30
N ASP A 6 0.73 -4.86 16.34
CA ASP A 6 -0.55 -5.20 16.97
C ASP A 6 -1.24 -3.95 17.54
N ARG A 7 -0.49 -3.08 18.24
CA ARG A 7 -1.02 -1.82 18.81
C ARG A 7 -1.49 -0.86 17.72
N HIS A 8 -0.72 -0.70 16.65
CA HIS A 8 -1.11 0.17 15.54
C HIS A 8 -2.34 -0.37 14.82
N LEU A 9 -2.46 -1.68 14.65
CA LEU A 9 -3.62 -2.29 14.02
C LEU A 9 -4.90 -2.01 14.85
N GLU A 10 -4.87 -2.18 16.17
CA GLU A 10 -5.99 -1.84 17.04
C GLU A 10 -6.41 -0.38 16.91
N THR A 11 -5.44 0.55 16.85
CA THR A 11 -5.70 1.98 16.66
C THR A 11 -6.32 2.27 15.30
N LEU A 12 -5.79 1.68 14.21
CA LEU A 12 -6.21 1.94 12.83
C LEU A 12 -7.55 1.28 12.47
N CYS A 13 -7.98 0.25 13.20
CA CYS A 13 -9.24 -0.48 12.94
C CYS A 13 -10.47 0.32 13.40
N GLN A 14 -10.78 1.41 12.69
CA GLN A 14 -11.92 2.28 12.96
C GLN A 14 -12.96 2.15 11.83
N ALA A 15 -14.22 1.86 12.18
CA ALA A 15 -15.31 1.80 11.20
C ALA A 15 -15.79 3.20 10.74
N ASP A 16 -15.62 4.21 11.60
CA ASP A 16 -15.90 5.60 11.25
C ASP A 16 -14.75 6.20 10.44
N PRO A 17 -15.00 6.75 9.24
CA PRO A 17 -13.95 7.29 8.36
C PRO A 17 -13.16 8.45 8.97
N LYS A 18 -13.80 9.30 9.81
CA LYS A 18 -13.10 10.41 10.47
C LYS A 18 -12.17 9.90 11.57
N LEU A 19 -12.64 8.95 12.37
CA LEU A 19 -11.82 8.32 13.41
C LEU A 19 -10.65 7.56 12.78
N ARG A 20 -10.87 6.88 11.64
CA ARG A 20 -9.84 6.17 10.92
C ARG A 20 -8.76 7.11 10.38
N ARG A 21 -9.14 8.27 9.84
CA ARG A 21 -8.22 9.33 9.43
C ARG A 21 -7.40 9.84 10.61
N GLN A 22 -8.04 10.18 11.74
CA GLN A 22 -7.36 10.62 12.94
C GLN A 22 -6.41 9.56 13.51
N ALA A 23 -6.81 8.29 13.47
CA ALA A 23 -5.98 7.18 13.89
C ALA A 23 -4.72 7.06 13.03
N LEU A 24 -4.81 7.23 11.70
CA LEU A 24 -3.65 7.24 10.81
C LEU A 24 -2.70 8.39 11.16
N GLU A 25 -3.22 9.61 11.33
CA GLU A 25 -2.42 10.78 11.73
C GLU A 25 -1.71 10.54 13.08
N GLN A 26 -2.43 9.97 14.06
CA GLN A 26 -1.87 9.62 15.35
C GLN A 26 -0.71 8.63 15.22
N VAL A 27 -0.90 7.53 14.49
CA VAL A 27 0.13 6.49 14.34
C VAL A 27 1.34 7.02 13.58
N LEU A 28 1.15 7.84 12.54
CA LEU A 28 2.26 8.49 11.84
C LEU A 28 3.06 9.40 12.78
N ALA A 29 2.38 10.15 13.66
CA ALA A 29 3.04 11.01 14.65
C ALA A 29 3.80 10.20 15.72
N GLU A 30 3.21 9.10 16.22
CA GLU A 30 3.86 8.19 17.17
C GLU A 30 5.16 7.61 16.62
N GLU A 31 5.18 7.26 15.32
CA GLU A 31 6.38 6.78 14.60
C GLU A 31 7.28 7.94 14.08
N ARG A 32 6.96 9.20 14.46
CA ARG A 32 7.71 10.40 14.08
C ARG A 32 7.85 10.57 12.56
N LEU A 33 6.88 10.12 11.81
CA LEU A 33 6.80 10.28 10.37
C LEU A 33 6.08 11.59 10.04
N THR A 34 6.81 12.53 9.43
CA THR A 34 6.21 13.75 8.89
C THR A 34 5.53 13.45 7.58
N PHE A 35 4.37 14.05 7.35
CA PHE A 35 3.60 13.84 6.13
C PHE A 35 3.14 15.17 5.53
N THR A 36 2.80 15.12 4.26
CA THR A 36 2.01 16.14 3.55
C THR A 36 0.70 15.52 3.10
N THR A 37 -0.31 16.35 2.85
CA THR A 37 -1.60 15.89 2.33
C THR A 37 -1.78 16.29 0.87
N GLN A 38 -2.53 15.46 0.14
CA GLN A 38 -3.14 15.81 -1.14
C GLN A 38 -4.64 15.73 -0.97
N GLU A 39 -5.34 16.82 -1.22
CA GLU A 39 -6.76 16.92 -0.95
C GLU A 39 -7.55 17.26 -2.22
N GLU A 40 -8.74 16.69 -2.33
CA GLU A 40 -9.77 17.07 -3.29
C GLU A 40 -11.06 17.36 -2.52
N GLU A 41 -11.69 18.48 -2.82
CA GLU A 41 -12.94 18.89 -2.18
C GLU A 41 -14.08 17.90 -2.47
N ALA A 42 -15.06 17.90 -1.58
CA ALA A 42 -16.26 17.09 -1.74
C ALA A 42 -16.96 17.37 -3.07
N SER A 43 -17.38 16.32 -3.75
CA SER A 43 -18.08 16.37 -5.03
C SER A 43 -19.22 15.36 -5.08
N ALA A 44 -20.03 15.39 -6.12
CA ALA A 44 -21.08 14.38 -6.30
C ALA A 44 -20.55 12.96 -6.40
N LYS A 45 -19.29 12.78 -6.86
CA LYS A 45 -18.62 11.46 -6.94
C LYS A 45 -17.97 11.06 -5.62
N ASN A 46 -17.42 12.04 -4.91
CA ASN A 46 -16.73 11.83 -3.64
C ASN A 46 -17.34 12.76 -2.58
N PRO A 47 -18.48 12.41 -1.96
CA PRO A 47 -19.20 13.32 -1.06
C PRO A 47 -18.43 13.73 0.19
N ARG A 48 -17.38 12.99 0.56
CA ARG A 48 -16.49 13.29 1.70
C ARG A 48 -15.22 14.03 1.31
N GLY A 49 -15.01 14.27 -0.01
CA GLY A 49 -13.72 14.67 -0.54
C GLY A 49 -12.71 13.51 -0.48
N ILE A 50 -11.47 13.80 -0.82
CA ILE A 50 -10.34 12.86 -0.77
C ILE A 50 -9.21 13.51 0.01
N CYS A 51 -8.51 12.72 0.81
CA CYS A 51 -7.30 13.18 1.49
C CYS A 51 -6.26 12.05 1.53
N ASN A 52 -5.26 12.13 0.69
CA ASN A 52 -4.11 11.23 0.74
C ASN A 52 -3.05 11.75 1.72
N TYR A 53 -2.34 10.85 2.37
CA TYR A 53 -1.17 11.16 3.21
C TYR A 53 0.11 10.68 2.51
N LEU A 54 1.08 11.58 2.39
CA LEU A 54 2.35 11.31 1.71
C LEU A 54 3.51 11.46 2.67
N VAL A 55 4.36 10.45 2.75
CA VAL A 55 5.55 10.38 3.60
C VAL A 55 6.77 10.10 2.73
N SER A 56 7.90 10.74 3.05
CA SER A 56 9.22 10.36 2.54
C SER A 56 10.11 9.93 3.70
N SER A 57 10.80 8.79 3.56
CA SER A 57 11.76 8.35 4.56
C SER A 57 12.94 9.29 4.68
N CYS A 58 13.52 9.66 3.53
CA CYS A 58 14.53 10.71 3.39
C CYS A 58 14.56 11.22 1.93
N PRO A 59 15.23 12.34 1.64
CA PRO A 59 15.40 12.84 0.28
C PRO A 59 16.14 11.85 -0.62
N GLY A 60 15.70 11.72 -1.87
CA GLY A 60 16.35 10.92 -2.90
C GLY A 60 15.40 10.53 -4.03
N ASP A 61 15.68 11.00 -5.24
CA ASP A 61 14.89 10.73 -6.43
C ASP A 61 15.78 10.19 -7.57
N PRO A 62 15.29 9.25 -8.39
CA PRO A 62 13.99 8.58 -8.26
C PRO A 62 13.99 7.49 -7.17
N SER A 63 12.90 7.36 -6.42
CA SER A 63 12.75 6.36 -5.36
C SER A 63 11.54 5.44 -5.60
N LEU A 64 11.46 4.32 -4.88
CA LEU A 64 10.27 3.47 -4.87
C LEU A 64 9.15 4.17 -4.12
N LEU A 65 7.92 4.04 -4.64
CA LEU A 65 6.69 4.36 -3.94
C LEU A 65 6.08 3.07 -3.37
N PHE A 66 5.87 3.04 -2.08
CA PHE A 66 5.07 2.05 -1.39
C PHE A 66 3.69 2.65 -1.09
N CYS A 67 2.62 1.94 -1.37
CA CYS A 67 1.28 2.47 -1.13
C CYS A 67 0.30 1.42 -0.62
N ALA A 68 -0.71 1.90 0.09
CA ALA A 68 -1.87 1.17 0.56
C ALA A 68 -3.01 2.16 0.77
N HIS A 69 -4.27 1.73 0.64
CA HIS A 69 -5.39 2.58 1.02
C HIS A 69 -5.65 2.52 2.52
N TYR A 70 -6.23 3.58 3.07
CA TYR A 70 -6.58 3.63 4.48
C TYR A 70 -8.08 3.68 4.74
N ASP A 71 -8.89 3.93 3.71
CA ASP A 71 -10.34 3.80 3.83
C ASP A 71 -10.77 2.33 3.96
N ALA A 72 -12.02 2.11 4.29
CA ALA A 72 -12.61 0.78 4.39
C ALA A 72 -14.08 0.84 3.99
N VAL A 73 -14.65 -0.28 3.59
CA VAL A 73 -16.08 -0.41 3.32
C VAL A 73 -16.91 0.03 4.54
N PRO A 74 -18.06 0.71 4.34
CA PRO A 74 -18.88 1.20 5.44
C PRO A 74 -19.23 0.10 6.45
N GLY A 75 -18.95 0.38 7.73
CA GLY A 75 -19.24 -0.53 8.85
C GLY A 75 -18.15 -1.58 9.11
N SER A 76 -17.13 -1.67 8.25
CA SER A 76 -15.97 -2.53 8.50
C SER A 76 -14.91 -1.82 9.34
N PRO A 77 -14.29 -2.48 10.35
CA PRO A 77 -13.09 -1.98 10.98
C PRO A 77 -11.87 -2.02 10.06
N GLY A 78 -11.93 -2.72 8.93
CA GLY A 78 -10.89 -2.77 7.91
C GLY A 78 -9.54 -3.30 8.41
N ALA A 79 -9.51 -4.37 9.20
CA ALA A 79 -8.26 -4.87 9.78
C ALA A 79 -7.36 -5.53 8.74
N ASN A 80 -7.91 -6.46 7.95
CA ASN A 80 -7.18 -7.11 6.85
C ASN A 80 -7.16 -6.21 5.61
N ASP A 81 -8.27 -5.53 5.35
CA ASP A 81 -8.50 -4.63 4.25
C ASP A 81 -8.78 -3.21 4.78
N ASN A 82 -7.78 -2.32 4.96
CA ASN A 82 -6.38 -2.56 4.63
C ASN A 82 -5.45 -2.15 5.80
N GLY A 83 -5.94 -2.23 7.07
CA GLY A 83 -5.21 -1.85 8.29
C GLY A 83 -3.85 -2.56 8.44
N ALA A 84 -3.79 -3.84 8.10
CA ALA A 84 -2.54 -4.60 8.17
C ALA A 84 -1.47 -4.05 7.22
N ALA A 85 -1.84 -3.68 5.99
CA ALA A 85 -0.91 -3.07 5.04
C ALA A 85 -0.42 -1.70 5.53
N LEU A 86 -1.30 -0.90 6.16
CA LEU A 86 -0.89 0.36 6.78
C LEU A 86 0.18 0.14 7.84
N CYS A 87 -0.01 -0.81 8.76
CA CYS A 87 0.96 -1.14 9.79
C CYS A 87 2.32 -1.54 9.19
N ILE A 88 2.32 -2.36 8.14
CA ILE A 88 3.53 -2.78 7.44
C ILE A 88 4.25 -1.57 6.84
N LEU A 89 3.52 -0.69 6.13
CA LEU A 89 4.11 0.47 5.48
C LEU A 89 4.62 1.52 6.46
N ILE A 90 3.91 1.77 7.55
CA ILE A 90 4.34 2.70 8.59
C ILE A 90 5.63 2.21 9.24
N GLN A 91 5.69 0.92 9.60
CA GLN A 91 6.90 0.33 10.17
C GLN A 91 8.08 0.34 9.17
N LEU A 92 7.81 0.07 7.89
CA LEU A 92 8.81 0.14 6.83
C LEU A 92 9.33 1.58 6.66
N ALA A 93 8.43 2.58 6.67
CA ALA A 93 8.80 3.98 6.55
C ALA A 93 9.71 4.44 7.71
N ALA A 94 9.38 4.06 8.94
CA ALA A 94 10.19 4.35 10.12
C ALA A 94 11.58 3.68 10.01
N THR A 95 11.63 2.42 9.64
CA THR A 95 12.89 1.67 9.46
C THR A 95 13.78 2.31 8.37
N LEU A 96 13.22 2.59 7.18
CA LEU A 96 13.99 3.17 6.09
C LEU A 96 14.46 4.61 6.42
N LYS A 97 13.68 5.35 7.20
CA LYS A 97 14.08 6.66 7.71
C LYS A 97 15.28 6.56 8.65
N GLU A 98 15.27 5.62 9.58
CA GLU A 98 16.40 5.39 10.50
C GLU A 98 17.67 4.95 9.76
N GLU A 99 17.52 4.15 8.71
CA GLU A 99 18.63 3.67 7.88
C GLU A 99 19.08 4.68 6.81
N GLY A 100 18.38 5.81 6.65
CA GLY A 100 18.70 6.83 5.64
C GLY A 100 18.49 6.34 4.20
N ILE A 101 17.58 5.39 3.98
CA ILE A 101 17.28 4.82 2.65
C ILE A 101 16.09 5.57 2.03
N PRO A 102 16.25 6.21 0.84
CA PRO A 102 15.18 6.96 0.20
C PRO A 102 14.03 6.07 -0.26
N ALA A 103 12.82 6.38 0.19
CA ALA A 103 11.57 5.79 -0.28
C ALA A 103 10.40 6.75 -0.06
N LYS A 104 9.37 6.61 -0.88
CA LYS A 104 8.12 7.37 -0.77
C LYS A 104 6.99 6.43 -0.33
N PHE A 105 6.08 6.96 0.46
CA PHE A 105 4.92 6.23 0.96
C PHE A 105 3.68 7.06 0.69
N ALA A 106 2.61 6.40 0.24
CA ALA A 106 1.31 7.02 0.06
C ALA A 106 0.23 6.17 0.72
N PHE A 107 -0.55 6.81 1.57
CA PHE A 107 -1.74 6.23 2.18
C PHE A 107 -2.95 6.86 1.49
N PHE A 108 -3.61 6.08 0.64
CA PHE A 108 -4.68 6.57 -0.23
C PHE A 108 -6.04 6.54 0.43
N ASP A 109 -6.87 7.53 0.11
CA ASP A 109 -8.28 7.56 0.44
C ASP A 109 -9.12 7.07 -0.75
N GLY A 110 -10.31 6.52 -0.47
CA GLY A 110 -11.32 6.23 -1.48
C GLY A 110 -10.95 5.14 -2.48
N GLU A 111 -10.20 4.12 -2.06
CA GLU A 111 -9.99 2.90 -2.83
C GLU A 111 -11.32 2.19 -3.02
N GLU A 112 -12.08 2.00 -1.95
CA GLU A 112 -13.40 1.37 -1.89
C GLU A 112 -14.48 2.13 -2.69
N MET A 113 -14.19 3.36 -3.07
CA MET A 113 -15.01 4.18 -3.96
C MET A 113 -14.41 4.30 -5.37
N GLY A 114 -13.62 3.32 -5.80
CA GLY A 114 -13.04 3.21 -7.14
C GLY A 114 -11.70 3.91 -7.30
N ASN A 115 -10.80 3.78 -6.33
CA ASN A 115 -9.40 4.23 -6.40
C ASN A 115 -9.26 5.76 -6.56
N SER A 116 -10.12 6.52 -5.91
CA SER A 116 -10.17 7.99 -6.10
C SER A 116 -8.88 8.65 -5.62
N GLY A 117 -8.32 8.23 -4.49
CA GLY A 117 -7.09 8.80 -3.95
C GLY A 117 -5.86 8.51 -4.81
N SER A 118 -5.66 7.26 -5.24
CA SER A 118 -4.53 6.94 -6.11
C SER A 118 -4.64 7.60 -7.48
N ARG A 119 -5.85 7.81 -8.00
CA ARG A 119 -6.07 8.60 -9.23
C ARG A 119 -5.70 10.06 -9.04
N LEU A 120 -6.07 10.66 -7.91
CA LEU A 120 -5.65 12.02 -7.56
C LEU A 120 -4.13 12.11 -7.48
N TYR A 121 -3.49 11.15 -6.78
CA TYR A 121 -2.03 11.10 -6.71
C TYR A 121 -1.39 11.06 -8.09
N VAL A 122 -1.81 10.15 -8.96
CA VAL A 122 -1.27 9.97 -10.32
C VAL A 122 -1.44 11.23 -11.17
N SER A 123 -2.52 12.01 -10.96
CA SER A 123 -2.77 13.26 -11.71
C SER A 123 -1.80 14.38 -11.35
N LEU A 124 -1.19 14.34 -10.16
CA LEU A 124 -0.34 15.40 -9.61
C LEU A 124 1.15 14.97 -9.53
N ALA A 125 1.43 13.67 -9.52
CA ALA A 125 2.77 13.16 -9.30
C ALA A 125 3.70 13.36 -10.51
N ASP A 126 4.93 13.81 -10.23
CA ASP A 126 5.99 13.78 -11.24
C ASP A 126 6.54 12.35 -11.36
N ARG A 127 6.29 11.74 -12.53
CA ARG A 127 6.77 10.40 -12.85
C ARG A 127 8.29 10.25 -12.72
N GLN A 128 9.05 11.30 -12.96
CA GLN A 128 10.53 11.24 -12.94
C GLN A 128 11.08 11.02 -11.52
N THR A 129 10.28 11.33 -10.50
CA THR A 129 10.67 11.11 -9.10
C THR A 129 10.41 9.69 -8.61
N LEU A 130 9.85 8.81 -9.45
CA LEU A 130 9.47 7.44 -9.11
C LEU A 130 10.21 6.41 -9.97
N SER A 131 10.85 5.44 -9.33
CA SER A 131 11.49 4.30 -9.99
C SER A 131 10.55 3.11 -10.21
N GLY A 132 9.51 2.99 -9.38
CA GLY A 132 8.50 1.94 -9.43
C GLY A 132 7.52 2.07 -8.27
N VAL A 133 6.49 1.25 -8.28
CA VAL A 133 5.40 1.24 -7.28
C VAL A 133 5.23 -0.15 -6.70
N ILE A 134 5.05 -0.23 -5.39
CA ILE A 134 4.68 -1.45 -4.67
C ILE A 134 3.40 -1.14 -3.89
N ASN A 135 2.29 -1.72 -4.32
CA ASN A 135 0.99 -1.62 -3.67
C ASN A 135 0.79 -2.79 -2.71
N LEU A 136 0.39 -2.51 -1.49
CA LEU A 136 0.05 -3.52 -0.49
C LEU A 136 -1.46 -3.50 -0.27
N ASP A 137 -2.08 -4.67 -0.41
CA ASP A 137 -3.51 -4.83 -0.23
C ASP A 137 -3.84 -6.21 0.34
N VAL A 138 -4.72 -6.26 1.35
CA VAL A 138 -5.15 -7.50 2.03
C VAL A 138 -3.96 -8.30 2.58
N CYS A 139 -3.10 -7.65 3.37
CA CYS A 139 -1.85 -8.25 3.86
C CYS A 139 -1.94 -8.88 5.26
N GLY A 140 -3.11 -8.93 5.89
CA GLY A 140 -3.28 -9.33 7.30
C GLY A 140 -3.69 -10.78 7.54
N TYR A 141 -4.02 -11.55 6.51
CA TYR A 141 -4.53 -12.91 6.68
C TYR A 141 -3.90 -13.88 5.68
N GLY A 142 -3.36 -14.98 6.20
CA GLY A 142 -2.77 -16.05 5.41
C GLY A 142 -1.34 -16.38 5.82
N ASP A 143 -0.82 -17.45 5.24
CA ASP A 143 0.50 -18.01 5.49
C ASP A 143 1.46 -17.84 4.31
N SER A 144 1.01 -17.23 3.23
CA SER A 144 1.76 -17.11 1.99
C SER A 144 1.73 -15.69 1.44
N LEU A 145 2.90 -15.19 1.04
CA LEU A 145 3.04 -13.92 0.34
C LEU A 145 2.70 -14.12 -1.15
N VAL A 146 1.88 -13.24 -1.69
CA VAL A 146 1.50 -13.25 -3.11
C VAL A 146 1.97 -11.97 -3.78
N ILE A 147 2.59 -12.12 -4.94
CA ILE A 147 3.11 -11.02 -5.76
C ILE A 147 2.48 -11.08 -7.14
N CYS A 148 1.86 -10.00 -7.57
CA CYS A 148 1.36 -9.82 -8.93
C CYS A 148 2.00 -8.60 -9.59
N GLY A 149 2.77 -8.81 -10.65
CA GLY A 149 3.43 -7.72 -11.39
C GLY A 149 3.03 -7.65 -12.87
N LYS A 150 2.22 -8.60 -13.35
CA LYS A 150 1.79 -8.66 -14.76
C LYS A 150 2.98 -8.55 -15.73
N GLY A 151 4.13 -9.17 -15.36
CA GLY A 151 5.40 -9.10 -16.09
C GLY A 151 6.41 -8.09 -15.52
N HIS A 152 6.00 -7.15 -14.69
CA HIS A 152 6.91 -6.17 -14.08
C HIS A 152 7.84 -6.79 -13.02
N GLU A 153 7.50 -7.95 -12.45
CA GLU A 153 8.35 -8.71 -11.52
C GLU A 153 9.74 -9.03 -12.10
N LYS A 154 9.88 -9.01 -13.44
CA LYS A 154 11.13 -9.22 -14.15
C LYS A 154 11.96 -7.93 -14.34
N LYS A 155 11.40 -6.76 -14.02
CA LYS A 155 12.10 -5.49 -14.19
C LYS A 155 13.25 -5.35 -13.18
N PRO A 156 14.37 -4.68 -13.56
CA PRO A 156 15.55 -4.54 -12.69
C PRO A 156 15.23 -4.01 -11.29
N VAL A 157 14.32 -3.02 -11.18
CA VAL A 157 13.91 -2.39 -9.93
C VAL A 157 13.27 -3.38 -8.93
N PHE A 158 12.67 -4.47 -9.43
CA PHE A 158 12.01 -5.48 -8.59
C PHE A 158 12.76 -6.81 -8.50
N ARG A 159 13.91 -6.93 -9.17
CA ARG A 159 14.65 -8.20 -9.23
C ARG A 159 15.00 -8.75 -7.86
N SER A 160 15.37 -7.89 -6.90
CA SER A 160 15.71 -8.29 -5.53
C SER A 160 14.49 -8.78 -4.75
N PHE A 161 13.32 -8.19 -4.95
CA PHE A 161 12.08 -8.61 -4.31
C PHE A 161 11.56 -9.95 -4.81
N CYS A 162 11.81 -10.28 -6.08
CA CYS A 162 11.29 -11.46 -6.75
C CYS A 162 12.32 -12.60 -6.86
N GLN A 163 13.40 -12.57 -6.09
CA GLN A 163 14.40 -13.65 -6.07
C GLN A 163 13.84 -14.92 -5.45
N LYS A 164 14.10 -16.07 -6.09
CA LYS A 164 13.63 -17.38 -5.62
C LYS A 164 14.02 -17.69 -4.17
N SER A 165 15.22 -17.29 -3.74
CA SER A 165 15.69 -17.47 -2.37
C SER A 165 14.87 -16.67 -1.35
N LEU A 166 14.50 -15.44 -1.68
CA LEU A 166 13.65 -14.60 -0.84
C LEU A 166 12.22 -15.15 -0.80
N LEU A 167 11.64 -15.42 -1.98
CA LEU A 167 10.29 -15.97 -2.09
C LEU A 167 10.16 -17.32 -1.36
N GLY A 168 11.13 -18.24 -1.51
CA GLY A 168 11.13 -19.51 -0.80
C GLY A 168 11.16 -19.37 0.72
N ARG A 169 11.92 -18.39 1.24
CA ARG A 169 12.01 -18.11 2.67
C ARG A 169 10.69 -17.60 3.26
N HIS A 170 9.90 -16.87 2.49
CA HIS A 170 8.65 -16.25 2.92
C HIS A 170 7.41 -16.92 2.30
N GLN A 171 7.54 -18.14 1.80
CA GLN A 171 6.46 -18.85 1.09
C GLN A 171 5.81 -17.96 0.01
N GLY A 172 6.66 -17.22 -0.74
CA GLY A 172 6.22 -16.23 -1.72
C GLY A 172 5.86 -16.88 -3.07
N HIS A 173 4.78 -16.43 -3.66
CA HIS A 173 4.26 -16.90 -4.94
C HIS A 173 4.06 -15.73 -5.90
N ILE A 174 4.54 -15.87 -7.13
CA ILE A 174 4.21 -14.94 -8.20
C ILE A 174 2.98 -15.46 -8.91
N VAL A 175 1.91 -14.66 -8.92
CA VAL A 175 0.63 -14.99 -9.56
C VAL A 175 0.38 -14.11 -10.78
N LYS A 176 -0.47 -14.55 -11.68
CA LYS A 176 -0.81 -13.80 -12.89
C LYS A 176 -1.86 -12.72 -12.64
N PHE A 177 -2.68 -12.91 -11.60
CA PHE A 177 -3.82 -12.06 -11.33
C PHE A 177 -4.00 -11.84 -9.82
N LEU A 178 -4.31 -10.60 -9.45
CA LEU A 178 -4.94 -10.20 -8.20
C LEU A 178 -6.11 -9.26 -8.54
N PRO A 179 -7.11 -9.12 -7.67
CA PRO A 179 -8.13 -8.09 -7.81
C PRO A 179 -7.51 -6.71 -8.06
N LYS A 180 -8.25 -5.84 -8.72
CA LYS A 180 -7.78 -4.48 -8.97
C LYS A 180 -7.84 -3.70 -7.66
N SER A 181 -6.76 -2.97 -7.38
CA SER A 181 -6.63 -2.04 -6.29
C SER A 181 -5.95 -0.76 -6.80
N ASP A 182 -5.36 0.04 -5.94
CA ASP A 182 -4.67 1.28 -6.26
C ASP A 182 -3.57 1.14 -7.32
N ASP A 183 -2.96 -0.06 -7.45
CA ASP A 183 -1.98 -0.40 -8.50
C ASP A 183 -2.49 -0.06 -9.90
N SER A 184 -3.78 -0.20 -10.13
CA SER A 184 -4.41 0.04 -11.43
C SER A 184 -4.31 1.50 -11.90
N SER A 185 -4.24 2.44 -10.98
CA SER A 185 -4.11 3.86 -11.28
C SER A 185 -2.75 4.20 -11.93
N PHE A 186 -1.69 3.47 -11.58
CA PHE A 186 -0.33 3.72 -12.07
C PHE A 186 -0.06 3.21 -13.49
N SER A 187 -0.97 2.44 -14.06
CA SER A 187 -0.81 1.93 -15.45
C SER A 187 -0.62 3.05 -16.47
N ARG A 188 -1.26 4.21 -16.26
CA ARG A 188 -1.14 5.40 -17.12
C ARG A 188 0.24 6.03 -17.06
N MET A 189 0.94 5.91 -15.94
CA MET A 189 2.29 6.45 -15.76
C MET A 189 3.36 5.58 -16.41
N LYS A 190 3.01 4.38 -16.89
CA LYS A 190 3.95 3.37 -17.43
C LYS A 190 5.11 3.05 -16.45
N LEU A 191 4.85 3.14 -15.16
CA LEU A 191 5.79 2.76 -14.11
C LEU A 191 5.73 1.24 -13.88
N PRO A 192 6.86 0.59 -13.59
CA PRO A 192 6.86 -0.76 -13.05
C PRO A 192 6.07 -0.81 -11.75
N THR A 193 5.13 -1.73 -11.64
CA THR A 193 4.23 -1.83 -10.47
C THR A 193 4.13 -3.29 -10.03
N LEU A 194 4.24 -3.52 -8.71
CA LEU A 194 3.90 -4.79 -8.07
C LEU A 194 2.73 -4.58 -7.11
N SER A 195 1.85 -5.57 -7.02
CA SER A 195 0.85 -5.69 -5.96
C SER A 195 1.23 -6.85 -5.06
N LEU A 196 1.18 -6.62 -3.75
CA LEU A 196 1.48 -7.59 -2.70
C LEU A 196 0.22 -7.85 -1.88
N ALA A 197 -0.04 -9.12 -1.60
CA ALA A 197 -1.10 -9.57 -0.70
C ALA A 197 -0.60 -10.74 0.16
N ALA A 198 -1.26 -11.01 1.28
CA ALA A 198 -1.11 -12.26 2.02
C ALA A 198 -2.40 -13.06 1.91
N MET A 199 -2.29 -14.37 1.72
CA MET A 199 -3.46 -15.24 1.66
C MET A 199 -3.11 -16.68 2.07
N PRO A 200 -4.12 -17.47 2.46
CA PRO A 200 -3.92 -18.89 2.68
C PRO A 200 -3.45 -19.61 1.41
N ARG A 201 -2.56 -20.57 1.57
CA ARG A 201 -1.96 -21.31 0.45
C ARG A 201 -2.98 -21.97 -0.49
N TRP A 202 -4.12 -22.39 0.04
CA TRP A 202 -5.19 -22.99 -0.77
C TRP A 202 -5.87 -21.98 -1.70
N ASP A 203 -5.95 -20.70 -1.33
CA ASP A 203 -6.50 -19.64 -2.18
C ASP A 203 -5.61 -19.39 -3.40
N ILE A 204 -4.29 -19.55 -3.26
CA ILE A 204 -3.33 -19.38 -4.36
C ILE A 204 -3.58 -20.42 -5.47
N GLN A 205 -3.92 -21.65 -5.09
CA GLN A 205 -4.28 -22.70 -6.05
C GLN A 205 -5.52 -22.32 -6.86
N TYR A 206 -6.50 -21.72 -6.19
CA TYR A 206 -7.73 -21.22 -6.83
C TYR A 206 -7.42 -20.05 -7.81
N LEU A 207 -6.64 -19.07 -7.39
CA LEU A 207 -6.22 -17.97 -8.27
C LEU A 207 -5.47 -18.46 -9.51
N ASN A 208 -4.60 -19.44 -9.37
CA ASN A 208 -3.88 -20.02 -10.51
C ASN A 208 -4.78 -20.81 -11.46
N ALA A 209 -5.90 -21.32 -11.00
CA ALA A 209 -6.90 -22.02 -11.82
C ALA A 209 -7.78 -21.04 -12.63
N LEU A 210 -7.92 -19.78 -12.18
CA LEU A 210 -8.68 -18.72 -12.86
C LEU A 210 -7.85 -17.95 -13.90
N ALA A 211 -6.53 -18.15 -13.96
CA ALA A 211 -5.58 -17.44 -14.81
C ALA A 211 -5.14 -18.25 -16.05
#